data_e1a051f6584129f5a20a5154d93e96b2
#
_entry.id   e1a051f6584129f5a20a5154d93e96b2
#
_cell.length_a   1.000
_cell.length_b   1.000
_cell.length_c   1.000
_cell.angle_alpha   90.00
_cell.angle_beta   90.00
_cell.angle_gamma   90.00
#
_symmetry.space_group_name_H-M   'P 1'
#
loop_
_entity.id
_entity.type
_entity.pdbx_description
1 polymer ?
#
loop_
_entity_poly.entity_id
_entity_poly.type
_entity_poly.pdbx_seq_one_letter_code
_entity_poly.pdbx_strand_id
1 'polypeptide(L)'
;MWKKILLILGSLVLAVVVLGGAGIAWLFLRKPAMAPAASIKVAMTPERIARGKYIFESVADCAGCHSQRDFSRVGGPEVESGRGRGNVMSDLLKGLPGQVVAPNLTPDPDTGIGTWTDGEKIRAIREGVDKDGRALFPMMPYASYRRFSDDDVQAVVAFLDSLPPVHNPLPQTKLIFPVSVLIKSAPQPAGSVAPVDHTDRKKFGEYLVAVGGCGGCHTPVDEKNNPLPGKVLAGGRVFDTPMGKVVSANITSDTDTGIGKWSEEFFQKKFYDFKEYATSGPPPSPGPQSFTLMPWLGFANKEPEELSAIYAYLRTVPSVHNPVETHPGFPKGPALP
;
A
#
# COMPACT_ATOMS: atom_id res chain seq x y z
N MET A 1 -31.10 -38.67 41.13
CA MET A 1 -31.42 -37.72 40.02
C MET A 1 -30.42 -36.56 39.97
N TRP A 2 -30.16 -35.86 41.05
CA TRP A 2 -29.23 -34.71 41.10
C TRP A 2 -27.80 -35.03 40.68
N LYS A 3 -27.21 -36.16 41.08
CA LYS A 3 -25.85 -36.55 40.67
C LYS A 3 -25.72 -36.72 39.15
N LYS A 4 -26.74 -37.26 38.46
CA LYS A 4 -26.72 -37.38 36.97
C LYS A 4 -26.82 -36.01 36.31
N ILE A 5 -27.62 -35.08 36.84
CA ILE A 5 -27.76 -33.72 36.33
C ILE A 5 -26.42 -32.97 36.47
N LEU A 6 -25.77 -33.07 37.66
CA LEU A 6 -24.45 -32.45 37.89
C LEU A 6 -23.38 -33.02 36.97
N LEU A 7 -23.37 -34.33 36.71
CA LEU A 7 -22.45 -34.95 35.74
C LEU A 7 -22.70 -34.45 34.32
N ILE A 8 -23.94 -34.33 33.86
CA ILE A 8 -24.29 -33.82 32.55
C ILE A 8 -23.87 -32.35 32.43
N LEU A 9 -24.16 -31.50 33.39
CA LEU A 9 -23.77 -30.10 33.42
C LEU A 9 -22.25 -29.96 33.45
N GLY A 10 -21.54 -30.74 34.23
CA GLY A 10 -20.07 -30.76 34.28
C GLY A 10 -19.47 -31.18 32.93
N SER A 11 -20.04 -32.18 32.26
CA SER A 11 -19.60 -32.62 30.93
C SER A 11 -19.85 -31.57 29.88
N LEU A 12 -20.97 -30.85 29.93
CA LEU A 12 -21.26 -29.74 29.00
C LEU A 12 -20.29 -28.58 29.18
N VAL A 13 -20.03 -28.17 30.42
CA VAL A 13 -19.05 -27.11 30.73
C VAL A 13 -17.65 -27.51 30.22
N LEU A 14 -17.24 -28.76 30.53
CA LEU A 14 -15.96 -29.27 30.06
C LEU A 14 -15.87 -29.26 28.50
N ALA A 15 -16.93 -29.71 27.84
CA ALA A 15 -17.00 -29.67 26.38
C ALA A 15 -16.86 -28.25 25.81
N VAL A 16 -17.56 -27.28 26.43
CA VAL A 16 -17.45 -25.85 26.01
C VAL A 16 -16.03 -25.32 26.22
N VAL A 17 -15.39 -25.64 27.37
CA VAL A 17 -14.02 -25.22 27.66
C VAL A 17 -13.04 -25.85 26.68
N VAL A 18 -13.15 -27.14 26.38
CA VAL A 18 -12.28 -27.85 25.43
C VAL A 18 -12.46 -27.32 24.01
N LEU A 19 -13.70 -27.19 23.56
CA LEU A 19 -13.99 -26.66 22.21
C LEU A 19 -13.57 -25.20 22.08
N GLY A 20 -13.82 -24.38 23.09
CA GLY A 20 -13.37 -22.98 23.14
C GLY A 20 -11.84 -22.89 23.11
N GLY A 21 -11.16 -23.69 23.94
CA GLY A 21 -9.70 -23.76 23.95
C GLY A 21 -9.11 -24.24 22.61
N ALA A 22 -9.70 -25.27 22.01
CA ALA A 22 -9.29 -25.76 20.69
C ALA A 22 -9.52 -24.70 19.61
N GLY A 23 -10.65 -23.98 19.64
CA GLY A 23 -10.95 -22.89 18.71
C GLY A 23 -9.94 -21.73 18.83
N ILE A 24 -9.61 -21.34 20.06
CA ILE A 24 -8.58 -20.33 20.31
C ILE A 24 -7.22 -20.81 19.81
N ALA A 25 -6.80 -22.01 20.16
CA ALA A 25 -5.55 -22.59 19.69
C ALA A 25 -5.48 -22.63 18.15
N TRP A 26 -6.57 -23.03 17.49
CA TRP A 26 -6.66 -23.02 16.04
C TRP A 26 -6.48 -21.61 15.45
N LEU A 27 -7.11 -20.59 16.05
CA LEU A 27 -6.95 -19.20 15.61
C LEU A 27 -5.48 -18.74 15.65
N PHE A 28 -4.76 -19.11 16.73
CA PHE A 28 -3.35 -18.74 16.88
C PHE A 28 -2.41 -19.55 15.97
N LEU A 29 -2.71 -20.83 15.74
CA LEU A 29 -1.85 -21.75 15.00
C LEU A 29 -2.13 -21.76 13.49
N ARG A 30 -3.30 -21.34 13.03
CA ARG A 30 -3.64 -21.33 11.61
C ARG A 30 -2.65 -20.49 10.81
N LYS A 31 -2.30 -20.97 9.63
CA LYS A 31 -1.54 -20.22 8.63
C LYS A 31 -2.48 -19.40 7.73
N PRO A 32 -2.00 -18.32 7.11
CA PRO A 32 -2.76 -17.62 6.07
C PRO A 32 -2.97 -18.53 4.85
N ALA A 33 -4.01 -18.22 4.06
CA ALA A 33 -4.19 -18.83 2.76
C ALA A 33 -3.06 -18.39 1.84
N MET A 34 -2.37 -19.32 1.21
CA MET A 34 -1.25 -19.05 0.30
C MET A 34 -1.09 -20.18 -0.71
N ALA A 35 -0.63 -19.84 -1.91
CA ALA A 35 -0.09 -20.83 -2.84
C ALA A 35 1.36 -21.20 -2.47
N PRO A 36 1.85 -22.40 -2.87
CA PRO A 36 3.27 -22.65 -2.86
C PRO A 36 4.03 -21.58 -3.67
N ALA A 37 5.19 -21.14 -3.19
CA ALA A 37 6.01 -20.21 -3.95
C ALA A 37 6.37 -20.85 -5.30
N ALA A 38 6.20 -20.10 -6.39
CA ALA A 38 6.48 -20.61 -7.73
C ALA A 38 7.98 -20.94 -7.86
N SER A 39 8.27 -22.07 -8.51
CA SER A 39 9.65 -22.40 -8.88
C SER A 39 10.00 -21.66 -10.18
N ILE A 40 10.35 -20.38 -10.03
CA ILE A 40 10.70 -19.50 -11.14
C ILE A 40 12.03 -18.82 -10.87
N LYS A 41 12.80 -18.55 -11.93
CA LYS A 41 13.96 -17.68 -11.91
C LYS A 41 13.69 -16.51 -12.85
N VAL A 42 13.67 -15.32 -12.29
CA VAL A 42 13.41 -14.09 -13.06
C VAL A 42 14.64 -13.72 -13.87
N ALA A 43 14.43 -13.43 -15.16
CA ALA A 43 15.52 -12.97 -16.03
C ALA A 43 15.93 -11.53 -15.69
N MET A 44 17.22 -11.33 -15.49
CA MET A 44 17.84 -10.06 -15.09
C MET A 44 18.27 -9.25 -16.35
N THR A 45 17.30 -8.90 -17.21
CA THR A 45 17.63 -8.06 -18.38
C THR A 45 17.57 -6.58 -18.02
N PRO A 46 18.36 -5.70 -18.69
CA PRO A 46 18.34 -4.27 -18.46
C PRO A 46 16.94 -3.65 -18.59
N GLU A 47 16.16 -4.10 -19.58
CA GLU A 47 14.80 -3.60 -19.84
C GLU A 47 13.85 -3.98 -18.70
N ARG A 48 13.95 -5.23 -18.20
CA ARG A 48 13.14 -5.70 -17.07
C ARG A 48 13.49 -4.98 -15.77
N ILE A 49 14.77 -4.74 -15.52
CA ILE A 49 15.26 -3.97 -14.37
C ILE A 49 14.75 -2.52 -14.46
N ALA A 50 14.85 -1.89 -15.63
CA ALA A 50 14.36 -0.53 -15.85
C ALA A 50 12.82 -0.43 -15.64
N ARG A 51 12.06 -1.40 -16.17
CA ARG A 51 10.62 -1.49 -15.94
C ARG A 51 10.31 -1.67 -14.47
N GLY A 52 11.03 -2.55 -13.76
CA GLY A 52 10.88 -2.78 -12.33
C GLY A 52 11.16 -1.54 -11.49
N LYS A 53 12.23 -0.80 -11.82
CA LYS A 53 12.53 0.50 -11.21
C LYS A 53 11.38 1.47 -11.38
N TYR A 54 10.88 1.59 -12.60
CA TYR A 54 9.76 2.48 -12.92
C TYR A 54 8.50 2.13 -12.12
N ILE A 55 8.17 0.82 -12.00
CA ILE A 55 7.04 0.38 -11.18
C ILE A 55 7.26 0.70 -9.70
N PHE A 56 8.44 0.40 -9.18
CA PHE A 56 8.80 0.62 -7.78
C PHE A 56 8.70 2.11 -7.37
N GLU A 57 9.20 3.01 -8.22
CA GLU A 57 9.28 4.43 -7.92
C GLU A 57 8.01 5.22 -8.32
N SER A 58 7.34 4.82 -9.42
CA SER A 58 6.34 5.66 -10.06
C SER A 58 4.95 5.05 -10.19
N VAL A 59 4.83 3.72 -10.36
CA VAL A 59 3.52 3.10 -10.56
C VAL A 59 2.89 2.69 -9.23
N ALA A 60 3.64 1.97 -8.41
CA ALA A 60 3.16 1.37 -7.16
C ALA A 60 3.66 2.08 -5.89
N ASP A 61 4.58 3.04 -6.03
CA ASP A 61 5.18 3.79 -4.92
C ASP A 61 5.71 2.88 -3.79
N CYS A 62 6.38 1.79 -4.14
CA CYS A 62 7.03 0.92 -3.16
C CYS A 62 8.06 1.70 -2.34
N ALA A 63 8.73 2.66 -2.98
CA ALA A 63 9.68 3.58 -2.38
C ALA A 63 9.08 4.36 -1.21
N GLY A 64 7.79 4.73 -1.29
CA GLY A 64 7.10 5.50 -0.24
C GLY A 64 7.15 4.88 1.14
N CYS A 65 7.15 3.55 1.22
CA CYS A 65 7.25 2.80 2.48
C CYS A 65 8.63 2.18 2.69
N HIS A 66 9.26 1.67 1.62
CA HIS A 66 10.46 0.85 1.72
C HIS A 66 11.78 1.61 1.51
N SER A 67 11.73 2.91 1.19
CA SER A 67 12.93 3.75 1.04
C SER A 67 12.96 4.85 2.07
N GLN A 68 14.17 5.29 2.42
CA GLN A 68 14.34 6.47 3.26
C GLN A 68 13.92 7.72 2.49
N ARG A 69 13.21 8.64 3.16
CA ARG A 69 12.70 9.88 2.57
C ARG A 69 13.20 11.08 3.35
N ASP A 70 13.49 12.16 2.64
CA ASP A 70 13.92 13.44 3.22
C ASP A 70 12.69 14.37 3.39
N PHE A 71 12.03 14.28 4.53
CA PHE A 71 10.88 15.13 4.86
C PHE A 71 11.25 16.59 5.23
N SER A 72 12.51 16.96 5.18
CA SER A 72 12.89 18.38 5.22
C SER A 72 12.61 19.10 3.89
N ARG A 73 12.31 18.33 2.83
CA ARG A 73 11.99 18.82 1.49
C ARG A 73 10.51 18.52 1.16
N VAL A 74 9.93 19.37 0.33
CA VAL A 74 8.54 19.19 -0.13
C VAL A 74 8.35 17.82 -0.78
N GLY A 75 7.24 17.15 -0.42
CA GLY A 75 6.91 15.83 -0.93
C GLY A 75 7.82 14.70 -0.39
N GLY A 76 8.81 15.00 0.44
CA GLY A 76 9.73 14.02 1.00
C GLY A 76 10.38 13.14 -0.08
N PRO A 77 11.27 13.68 -0.93
CA PRO A 77 11.91 12.88 -1.97
C PRO A 77 12.67 11.69 -1.39
N GLU A 78 12.78 10.63 -2.19
CA GLU A 78 13.59 9.47 -1.83
C GLU A 78 15.07 9.86 -1.68
N VAL A 79 15.71 9.32 -0.66
CA VAL A 79 17.17 9.40 -0.49
C VAL A 79 17.79 8.19 -1.20
N GLU A 80 18.56 8.41 -2.26
CA GLU A 80 19.06 7.35 -3.13
C GLU A 80 19.86 6.28 -2.38
N SER A 81 20.71 6.67 -1.44
CA SER A 81 21.46 5.74 -0.56
C SER A 81 20.58 4.93 0.39
N GLY A 82 19.33 5.35 0.56
CA GLY A 82 18.34 4.69 1.41
C GLY A 82 17.27 3.91 0.63
N ARG A 83 17.45 3.72 -0.68
CA ARG A 83 16.48 3.03 -1.54
C ARG A 83 16.32 1.58 -1.12
N GLY A 84 15.08 1.17 -0.89
CA GLY A 84 14.73 -0.21 -0.53
C GLY A 84 15.16 -0.67 0.86
N ARG A 85 15.85 0.15 1.66
CA ARG A 85 16.40 -0.26 2.97
C ARG A 85 15.36 -0.45 4.08
N GLY A 86 14.10 -0.06 3.83
CA GLY A 86 13.00 -0.20 4.77
C GLY A 86 12.89 0.93 5.80
N ASN A 87 11.75 0.95 6.51
CA ASN A 87 11.41 1.95 7.54
C ASN A 87 10.55 1.35 8.65
N VAL A 88 10.54 1.98 9.82
CA VAL A 88 9.58 1.72 10.89
C VAL A 88 8.36 2.62 10.65
N MET A 89 7.28 2.05 10.10
CA MET A 89 6.10 2.82 9.69
C MET A 89 5.32 3.40 10.86
N SER A 90 5.36 2.75 12.03
CA SER A 90 4.75 3.27 13.26
C SER A 90 5.38 4.55 13.80
N ASP A 91 6.58 4.91 13.31
CA ASP A 91 7.20 6.20 13.62
C ASP A 91 6.68 7.33 12.71
N LEU A 92 6.15 6.96 11.53
CA LEU A 92 5.63 7.88 10.51
C LEU A 92 4.12 8.07 10.58
N LEU A 93 3.39 7.06 11.07
CA LEU A 93 1.92 7.07 11.14
C LEU A 93 1.46 6.65 12.52
N LYS A 94 0.58 7.46 13.12
CA LYS A 94 -0.06 7.14 14.40
C LYS A 94 -1.26 6.21 14.21
N GLY A 95 -1.68 5.56 15.29
CA GLY A 95 -2.88 4.72 15.28
C GLY A 95 -2.69 3.34 14.63
N LEU A 96 -1.47 2.97 14.27
CA LEU A 96 -1.18 1.61 13.81
C LEU A 96 -1.31 0.60 14.95
N PRO A 97 -1.77 -0.63 14.68
CA PRO A 97 -2.05 -1.63 15.72
C PRO A 97 -0.78 -2.33 16.20
N GLY A 98 0.15 -1.58 16.77
CA GLY A 98 1.45 -2.03 17.24
C GLY A 98 2.60 -1.54 16.37
N GLN A 99 3.75 -2.20 16.46
CA GLN A 99 4.93 -1.86 15.65
C GLN A 99 4.77 -2.43 14.24
N VAL A 100 4.65 -1.55 13.25
CA VAL A 100 4.56 -1.91 11.84
C VAL A 100 5.84 -1.48 11.13
N VAL A 101 6.45 -2.39 10.40
CA VAL A 101 7.73 -2.20 9.72
C VAL A 101 7.59 -2.56 8.25
N ALA A 102 8.00 -1.65 7.36
CA ALA A 102 8.29 -1.93 5.97
C ALA A 102 9.73 -2.48 5.90
N PRO A 103 9.93 -3.76 5.59
CA PRO A 103 11.23 -4.41 5.71
C PRO A 103 12.23 -3.90 4.68
N ASN A 104 13.51 -4.19 4.93
CA ASN A 104 14.59 -4.03 3.97
C ASN A 104 14.37 -4.96 2.76
N LEU A 105 14.21 -4.37 1.57
CA LEU A 105 14.00 -5.07 0.30
C LEU A 105 15.29 -5.21 -0.53
N THR A 106 16.43 -4.74 -0.01
CA THR A 106 17.70 -4.93 -0.72
C THR A 106 18.14 -6.39 -0.66
N PRO A 107 19.03 -6.85 -1.58
CA PRO A 107 19.53 -8.22 -1.60
C PRO A 107 20.58 -8.50 -0.50
N ASP A 108 20.51 -7.78 0.63
CA ASP A 108 21.33 -8.10 1.80
C ASP A 108 20.90 -9.45 2.38
N PRO A 109 21.82 -10.41 2.59
CA PRO A 109 21.46 -11.76 3.02
C PRO A 109 21.02 -11.83 4.48
N ASP A 110 21.46 -10.89 5.32
CA ASP A 110 21.22 -10.93 6.76
C ASP A 110 19.96 -10.16 7.17
N THR A 111 19.77 -8.96 6.59
CA THR A 111 18.70 -8.03 7.01
C THR A 111 17.69 -7.74 5.93
N GLY A 112 17.93 -8.17 4.68
CA GLY A 112 17.10 -7.95 3.51
C GLY A 112 16.42 -9.21 2.99
N ILE A 113 16.18 -9.21 1.68
CA ILE A 113 15.54 -10.33 0.98
C ILE A 113 16.51 -11.14 0.11
N GLY A 114 17.83 -11.02 0.34
CA GLY A 114 18.85 -11.69 -0.48
C GLY A 114 18.80 -13.21 -0.46
N THR A 115 18.24 -13.82 0.61
CA THR A 115 18.06 -15.27 0.73
C THR A 115 16.72 -15.79 0.20
N TRP A 116 15.84 -14.90 -0.26
CA TRP A 116 14.51 -15.29 -0.75
C TRP A 116 14.59 -15.73 -2.21
N THR A 117 13.85 -16.78 -2.56
CA THR A 117 13.63 -17.14 -3.96
C THR A 117 12.76 -16.09 -4.68
N ASP A 118 12.86 -16.03 -6.00
CA ASP A 118 12.06 -15.10 -6.80
C ASP A 118 10.55 -15.37 -6.62
N GLY A 119 10.15 -16.63 -6.51
CA GLY A 119 8.75 -17.01 -6.24
C GLY A 119 8.27 -16.57 -4.85
N GLU A 120 9.11 -16.59 -3.82
CA GLU A 120 8.77 -16.07 -2.48
C GLU A 120 8.59 -14.55 -2.50
N LYS A 121 9.42 -13.82 -3.24
CA LYS A 121 9.27 -12.37 -3.45
C LYS A 121 7.95 -12.06 -4.17
N ILE A 122 7.64 -12.78 -5.26
CA ILE A 122 6.36 -12.62 -5.99
C ILE A 122 5.18 -12.92 -5.07
N ARG A 123 5.23 -13.99 -4.29
CA ARG A 123 4.17 -14.34 -3.32
C ARG A 123 3.99 -13.24 -2.27
N ALA A 124 5.06 -12.69 -1.73
CA ALA A 124 4.98 -11.61 -0.75
C ALA A 124 4.31 -10.35 -1.36
N ILE A 125 4.67 -9.99 -2.59
CA ILE A 125 4.12 -8.83 -3.28
C ILE A 125 2.63 -9.02 -3.59
N ARG A 126 2.24 -10.17 -4.15
CA ARG A 126 0.88 -10.37 -4.69
C ARG A 126 -0.09 -11.02 -3.70
N GLU A 127 0.39 -11.84 -2.77
CA GLU A 127 -0.45 -12.59 -1.83
C GLU A 127 -0.36 -12.08 -0.39
N GLY A 128 0.70 -11.34 -0.05
CA GLY A 128 0.89 -10.82 1.30
C GLY A 128 1.39 -11.88 2.28
N VAL A 129 2.20 -12.83 1.82
CA VAL A 129 2.79 -13.89 2.65
C VAL A 129 4.30 -13.94 2.45
N ASP A 130 5.06 -13.80 3.53
CA ASP A 130 6.52 -13.83 3.51
C ASP A 130 7.10 -15.24 3.24
N LYS A 131 8.44 -15.33 3.16
CA LYS A 131 9.13 -16.64 2.92
C LYS A 131 8.80 -17.70 3.98
N ASP A 132 8.58 -17.27 5.23
CA ASP A 132 8.32 -18.15 6.36
C ASP A 132 6.83 -18.52 6.49
N GLY A 133 5.97 -18.06 5.59
CA GLY A 133 4.53 -18.31 5.59
C GLY A 133 3.76 -17.43 6.56
N ARG A 134 4.31 -16.28 6.97
CA ARG A 134 3.62 -15.31 7.83
C ARG A 134 2.83 -14.31 6.99
N ALA A 135 1.63 -13.96 7.45
CA ALA A 135 0.83 -12.91 6.84
C ALA A 135 1.50 -11.54 7.03
N LEU A 136 1.64 -10.78 5.95
CA LEU A 136 2.05 -9.38 5.99
C LEU A 136 0.87 -8.51 6.47
N PHE A 137 1.19 -7.42 7.17
CA PHE A 137 0.17 -6.44 7.56
C PHE A 137 -0.38 -5.73 6.31
N PRO A 138 -1.73 -5.60 6.16
CA PRO A 138 -2.35 -5.12 4.92
C PRO A 138 -2.11 -3.62 4.60
N MET A 139 -1.24 -2.94 5.33
CA MET A 139 -0.67 -1.67 4.92
C MET A 139 0.20 -1.84 3.66
N MET A 140 0.92 -2.96 3.52
CA MET A 140 1.43 -3.44 2.23
C MET A 140 0.22 -3.79 1.36
N PRO A 141 -0.04 -3.08 0.24
CA PRO A 141 -1.30 -3.21 -0.49
C PRO A 141 -1.32 -4.41 -1.44
N TYR A 142 -0.94 -5.60 -0.94
CA TYR A 142 -0.88 -6.83 -1.74
C TYR A 142 -2.24 -7.21 -2.36
N ALA A 143 -3.36 -6.80 -1.77
CA ALA A 143 -4.67 -6.99 -2.40
C ALA A 143 -4.81 -6.22 -3.72
N SER A 144 -4.21 -5.04 -3.82
CA SER A 144 -4.07 -4.26 -5.05
C SER A 144 -3.02 -4.87 -5.97
N TYR A 145 -1.87 -5.23 -5.42
CA TYR A 145 -0.74 -5.79 -6.17
C TYR A 145 -1.01 -7.20 -6.71
N ARG A 146 -2.04 -7.90 -6.23
CA ARG A 146 -2.54 -9.14 -6.85
C ARG A 146 -2.91 -8.94 -8.32
N ARG A 147 -3.23 -7.71 -8.72
CA ARG A 147 -3.55 -7.32 -10.09
C ARG A 147 -2.33 -7.07 -10.97
N PHE A 148 -1.11 -7.01 -10.43
CA PHE A 148 0.08 -6.95 -11.27
C PHE A 148 0.09 -8.09 -12.28
N SER A 149 0.38 -7.75 -13.54
CA SER A 149 0.70 -8.76 -14.54
C SER A 149 1.90 -9.58 -14.11
N ASP A 150 2.01 -10.79 -14.63
CA ASP A 150 3.15 -11.66 -14.31
C ASP A 150 4.47 -11.00 -14.74
N ASP A 151 4.48 -10.26 -15.86
CA ASP A 151 5.65 -9.54 -16.32
C ASP A 151 6.01 -8.36 -15.41
N ASP A 152 5.01 -7.58 -14.96
CA ASP A 152 5.26 -6.42 -14.09
C ASP A 152 5.77 -6.84 -12.69
N VAL A 153 5.20 -7.89 -12.10
CA VAL A 153 5.71 -8.35 -10.78
C VAL A 153 7.12 -8.95 -10.90
N GLN A 154 7.42 -9.66 -12.00
CA GLN A 154 8.78 -10.13 -12.28
C GLN A 154 9.75 -8.98 -12.52
N ALA A 155 9.31 -7.91 -13.16
CA ALA A 155 10.13 -6.71 -13.34
C ALA A 155 10.47 -6.06 -11.98
N VAL A 156 9.50 -5.96 -11.06
CA VAL A 156 9.78 -5.49 -9.69
C VAL A 156 10.82 -6.37 -9.00
N VAL A 157 10.69 -7.70 -9.08
CA VAL A 157 11.67 -8.63 -8.49
C VAL A 157 13.07 -8.43 -9.11
N ALA A 158 13.16 -8.31 -10.43
CA ALA A 158 14.44 -8.06 -11.10
C ALA A 158 15.09 -6.75 -10.62
N PHE A 159 14.30 -5.70 -10.44
CA PHE A 159 14.81 -4.45 -9.89
C PHE A 159 15.31 -4.60 -8.45
N LEU A 160 14.53 -5.24 -7.57
CA LEU A 160 14.93 -5.47 -6.18
C LEU A 160 16.26 -6.25 -6.08
N ASP A 161 16.44 -7.27 -6.93
CA ASP A 161 17.67 -8.07 -6.99
C ASP A 161 18.86 -7.30 -7.59
N SER A 162 18.61 -6.22 -8.32
CA SER A 162 19.65 -5.34 -8.88
C SER A 162 20.10 -4.24 -7.93
N LEU A 163 19.39 -4.04 -6.82
CA LEU A 163 19.79 -3.02 -5.83
C LEU A 163 21.12 -3.38 -5.15
N PRO A 164 21.92 -2.38 -4.76
CA PRO A 164 23.06 -2.65 -3.89
C PRO A 164 22.57 -3.19 -2.54
N PRO A 165 23.21 -4.21 -1.97
CA PRO A 165 22.87 -4.70 -0.65
C PRO A 165 23.14 -3.64 0.41
N VAL A 166 22.17 -3.39 1.28
CA VAL A 166 22.29 -2.45 2.40
C VAL A 166 22.01 -3.21 3.70
N HIS A 167 23.01 -3.30 4.56
CA HIS A 167 22.80 -3.89 5.89
C HIS A 167 22.01 -2.90 6.76
N ASN A 168 20.74 -3.25 7.07
CA ASN A 168 19.86 -2.43 7.87
C ASN A 168 18.99 -3.31 8.78
N PRO A 169 19.43 -3.60 10.02
CA PRO A 169 18.67 -4.42 10.94
C PRO A 169 17.45 -3.66 11.46
N LEU A 170 16.29 -3.97 10.93
CA LEU A 170 15.00 -3.45 11.38
C LEU A 170 14.29 -4.44 12.29
N PRO A 171 13.50 -3.98 13.27
CA PRO A 171 12.68 -4.87 14.07
C PRO A 171 11.63 -5.56 13.19
N GLN A 172 11.13 -6.70 13.64
CA GLN A 172 10.00 -7.34 12.99
C GLN A 172 8.69 -6.62 13.33
N THR A 173 7.73 -6.64 12.39
CA THR A 173 6.36 -6.19 12.67
C THR A 173 5.76 -6.99 13.83
N LYS A 174 5.26 -6.29 14.86
CA LYS A 174 4.61 -6.85 16.03
C LYS A 174 3.25 -6.20 16.22
N LEU A 175 2.20 -6.93 15.92
CA LEU A 175 0.82 -6.46 15.99
C LEU A 175 0.17 -6.84 17.31
N ILE A 176 -0.67 -5.95 17.84
CA ILE A 176 -1.48 -6.22 19.05
C ILE A 176 -2.63 -7.20 18.72
N PHE A 177 -3.09 -7.93 19.76
CA PHE A 177 -4.32 -8.71 19.67
C PHE A 177 -5.53 -7.76 19.62
N PRO A 178 -6.58 -8.04 18.83
CA PRO A 178 -6.79 -9.24 18.00
C PRO A 178 -6.23 -9.14 16.56
N VAL A 179 -5.66 -8.00 16.18
CA VAL A 179 -5.19 -7.75 14.80
C VAL A 179 -4.15 -8.79 14.37
N SER A 180 -3.23 -9.17 15.26
CA SER A 180 -2.20 -10.19 14.99
C SER A 180 -2.75 -11.55 14.55
N VAL A 181 -4.00 -11.85 14.89
CA VAL A 181 -4.69 -13.08 14.50
C VAL A 181 -5.58 -12.85 13.27
N LEU A 182 -6.28 -11.71 13.23
CA LEU A 182 -7.22 -11.38 12.15
C LEU A 182 -6.53 -11.22 10.80
N ILE A 183 -5.31 -10.64 10.76
CA ILE A 183 -4.57 -10.45 9.50
C ILE A 183 -4.31 -11.75 8.74
N LYS A 184 -4.28 -12.89 9.42
CA LYS A 184 -4.07 -14.21 8.78
C LYS A 184 -5.19 -14.58 7.81
N SER A 185 -6.32 -13.87 7.83
CA SER A 185 -7.44 -14.06 6.89
C SER A 185 -7.35 -13.16 5.66
N ALA A 186 -6.46 -12.19 5.64
CA ALA A 186 -6.36 -11.22 4.55
C ALA A 186 -5.59 -11.74 3.31
N PRO A 187 -4.48 -12.50 3.44
CA PRO A 187 -3.80 -13.10 2.31
C PRO A 187 -4.71 -14.06 1.52
N GLN A 188 -4.55 -14.04 0.20
CA GLN A 188 -5.26 -14.93 -0.72
C GLN A 188 -4.30 -15.33 -1.83
N PRO A 189 -4.32 -16.57 -2.32
CA PRO A 189 -3.54 -16.99 -3.46
C PRO A 189 -3.79 -16.12 -4.69
N ALA A 190 -2.75 -15.81 -5.44
CA ALA A 190 -2.81 -15.11 -6.71
C ALA A 190 -2.62 -16.11 -7.86
N GLY A 191 -3.50 -16.04 -8.86
CA GLY A 191 -3.30 -16.76 -10.11
C GLY A 191 -2.37 -16.01 -11.06
N SER A 192 -2.16 -16.57 -12.27
CA SER A 192 -1.50 -15.87 -13.37
C SER A 192 -2.33 -14.68 -13.83
N VAL A 193 -1.68 -13.57 -14.13
CA VAL A 193 -2.31 -12.32 -14.59
C VAL A 193 -1.63 -11.91 -15.90
N ALA A 194 -2.43 -11.89 -16.98
CA ALA A 194 -1.95 -11.47 -18.28
C ALA A 194 -1.54 -9.98 -18.31
N PRO A 195 -0.67 -9.58 -19.23
CA PRO A 195 -0.39 -8.18 -19.49
C PRO A 195 -1.66 -7.38 -19.78
N VAL A 196 -1.70 -6.13 -19.35
CA VAL A 196 -2.83 -5.25 -19.60
C VAL A 196 -2.74 -4.68 -21.01
N ASP A 197 -3.86 -4.62 -21.70
CA ASP A 197 -3.94 -3.95 -23.01
C ASP A 197 -3.86 -2.41 -22.83
N HIS A 198 -2.74 -1.84 -23.21
CA HIS A 198 -2.50 -0.40 -23.14
C HIS A 198 -3.32 0.39 -24.17
N THR A 199 -3.88 -0.26 -25.20
CA THR A 199 -4.73 0.40 -26.21
C THR A 199 -6.13 0.67 -25.67
N ASP A 200 -6.63 -0.12 -24.71
CA ASP A 200 -7.85 0.19 -23.96
C ASP A 200 -7.54 1.12 -22.81
N ARG A 201 -7.57 2.41 -23.11
CA ARG A 201 -7.22 3.48 -22.17
C ARG A 201 -7.96 3.40 -20.82
N LYS A 202 -9.21 2.96 -20.81
CA LYS A 202 -9.99 2.85 -19.56
C LYS A 202 -9.55 1.66 -18.71
N LYS A 203 -9.35 0.49 -19.33
CA LYS A 203 -8.84 -0.70 -18.64
C LYS A 203 -7.41 -0.49 -18.15
N PHE A 204 -6.58 0.15 -18.96
CA PHE A 204 -5.23 0.50 -18.54
C PHE A 204 -5.25 1.47 -17.34
N GLY A 205 -6.11 2.50 -17.36
CA GLY A 205 -6.32 3.40 -16.24
C GLY A 205 -6.85 2.70 -14.99
N GLU A 206 -7.80 1.76 -15.13
CA GLU A 206 -8.26 0.91 -14.02
C GLU A 206 -7.12 0.12 -13.38
N TYR A 207 -6.27 -0.48 -14.22
CA TYR A 207 -5.09 -1.19 -13.76
C TYR A 207 -4.16 -0.28 -12.97
N LEU A 208 -3.79 0.88 -13.53
CA LEU A 208 -2.90 1.84 -12.88
C LEU A 208 -3.46 2.38 -11.56
N VAL A 209 -4.75 2.69 -11.49
CA VAL A 209 -5.44 3.12 -10.24
C VAL A 209 -5.43 2.00 -9.21
N ALA A 210 -5.61 0.75 -9.63
CA ALA A 210 -5.59 -0.39 -8.73
C ALA A 210 -4.19 -0.66 -8.18
N VAL A 211 -3.18 -0.82 -9.05
CA VAL A 211 -1.80 -1.13 -8.61
C VAL A 211 -1.10 0.08 -7.97
N GLY A 212 -1.50 1.30 -8.31
CA GLY A 212 -1.08 2.52 -7.62
C GLY A 212 -1.71 2.71 -6.24
N GLY A 213 -2.64 1.82 -5.84
CA GLY A 213 -3.24 1.82 -4.51
C GLY A 213 -4.16 3.00 -4.23
N CYS A 214 -4.63 3.74 -5.27
CA CYS A 214 -5.43 4.94 -5.10
C CYS A 214 -6.65 4.73 -4.21
N GLY A 215 -7.37 3.61 -4.40
CA GLY A 215 -8.54 3.25 -3.59
C GLY A 215 -8.22 3.04 -2.12
N GLY A 216 -7.01 2.61 -1.78
CA GLY A 216 -6.58 2.43 -0.39
C GLY A 216 -6.54 3.72 0.42
N CYS A 217 -6.20 4.83 -0.23
CA CYS A 217 -6.18 6.15 0.41
C CYS A 217 -7.46 6.94 0.13
N HIS A 218 -7.97 6.93 -1.11
CA HIS A 218 -9.07 7.79 -1.52
C HIS A 218 -10.47 7.21 -1.29
N THR A 219 -10.61 6.02 -0.67
CA THR A 219 -11.89 5.47 -0.26
C THR A 219 -12.04 5.60 1.25
N PRO A 220 -13.09 6.27 1.77
CA PRO A 220 -13.31 6.39 3.20
C PRO A 220 -13.67 5.04 3.80
N VAL A 221 -13.32 4.85 5.07
CA VAL A 221 -13.51 3.60 5.81
C VAL A 221 -14.28 3.84 7.09
N ASP A 222 -14.92 2.79 7.60
CA ASP A 222 -15.54 2.77 8.92
C ASP A 222 -14.48 2.59 10.04
N GLU A 223 -14.92 2.57 11.29
CA GLU A 223 -14.07 2.36 12.47
C GLU A 223 -13.32 1.01 12.47
N LYS A 224 -13.78 0.06 11.67
CA LYS A 224 -13.16 -1.27 11.49
C LYS A 224 -12.24 -1.32 10.26
N ASN A 225 -11.97 -0.17 9.62
CA ASN A 225 -11.24 -0.07 8.36
C ASN A 225 -11.90 -0.77 7.15
N ASN A 226 -13.20 -0.99 7.17
CA ASN A 226 -13.91 -1.47 5.98
C ASN A 226 -14.25 -0.29 5.07
N PRO A 227 -14.08 -0.40 3.75
CA PRO A 227 -14.52 0.61 2.80
C PRO A 227 -16.01 0.92 2.94
N LEU A 228 -16.38 2.19 2.99
CA LEU A 228 -17.78 2.59 3.04
C LEU A 228 -18.47 2.29 1.70
N PRO A 229 -19.60 1.54 1.71
CA PRO A 229 -20.33 1.21 0.49
C PRO A 229 -20.72 2.45 -0.31
N GLY A 230 -20.59 2.38 -1.63
CA GLY A 230 -20.95 3.47 -2.54
C GLY A 230 -20.04 4.69 -2.51
N LYS A 231 -18.92 4.66 -1.75
CA LYS A 231 -17.98 5.78 -1.61
C LYS A 231 -16.57 5.50 -2.14
N VAL A 232 -16.46 4.62 -3.11
CA VAL A 232 -15.16 4.31 -3.74
C VAL A 232 -14.57 5.60 -4.33
N LEU A 233 -13.32 5.90 -3.98
CA LEU A 233 -12.55 7.07 -4.40
C LEU A 233 -13.16 8.45 -4.01
N ALA A 234 -14.13 8.48 -3.10
CA ALA A 234 -14.79 9.71 -2.67
C ALA A 234 -13.96 10.54 -1.65
N GLY A 235 -12.76 10.11 -1.29
CA GLY A 235 -11.94 10.80 -0.29
C GLY A 235 -12.48 10.68 1.15
N GLY A 236 -11.90 11.44 2.07
CA GLY A 236 -12.37 11.49 3.45
C GLY A 236 -11.69 10.48 4.39
N ARG A 237 -10.72 9.68 3.92
CA ARG A 237 -9.91 8.84 4.80
C ARG A 237 -8.91 9.70 5.57
N VAL A 238 -8.95 9.59 6.90
CA VAL A 238 -8.09 10.37 7.80
C VAL A 238 -6.82 9.61 8.10
N PHE A 239 -5.69 10.29 8.01
CA PHE A 239 -4.37 9.83 8.42
C PHE A 239 -3.84 10.73 9.52
N ASP A 240 -3.55 10.17 10.67
CA ASP A 240 -2.95 10.88 11.78
C ASP A 240 -1.42 10.72 11.73
N THR A 241 -0.73 11.84 11.53
CA THR A 241 0.71 11.88 11.37
C THR A 241 1.36 12.67 12.50
N PRO A 242 2.67 12.56 12.72
CA PRO A 242 3.37 13.42 13.67
C PRO A 242 3.22 14.93 13.39
N MET A 243 2.98 15.30 12.12
CA MET A 243 2.83 16.69 11.68
C MET A 243 1.38 17.17 11.66
N GLY A 244 0.41 16.31 11.97
CA GLY A 244 -1.01 16.63 12.01
C GLY A 244 -1.86 15.69 11.16
N LYS A 245 -3.15 16.00 11.04
CA LYS A 245 -4.09 15.19 10.28
C LYS A 245 -4.05 15.56 8.80
N VAL A 246 -3.98 14.53 7.96
CA VAL A 246 -4.14 14.62 6.51
C VAL A 246 -5.39 13.82 6.13
N VAL A 247 -6.24 14.38 5.28
CA VAL A 247 -7.46 13.72 4.81
C VAL A 247 -7.39 13.59 3.29
N SER A 248 -7.66 12.39 2.77
CA SER A 248 -7.61 12.14 1.33
C SER A 248 -8.69 12.91 0.58
N ALA A 249 -8.34 13.50 -0.57
CA ALA A 249 -9.26 14.24 -1.41
C ALA A 249 -10.28 13.33 -2.13
N ASN A 250 -11.46 13.88 -2.46
CA ASN A 250 -12.40 13.26 -3.37
C ASN A 250 -11.84 13.30 -4.81
N ILE A 251 -11.63 12.14 -5.42
CA ILE A 251 -11.14 12.01 -6.81
C ILE A 251 -12.17 11.38 -7.75
N THR A 252 -13.46 11.36 -7.33
CA THR A 252 -14.57 10.98 -8.22
C THR A 252 -14.90 12.08 -9.22
N SER A 253 -15.75 11.77 -10.18
CA SER A 253 -16.23 12.71 -11.20
C SER A 253 -17.24 13.75 -10.68
N ASP A 254 -17.41 13.91 -9.35
CA ASP A 254 -18.25 14.96 -8.78
C ASP A 254 -17.72 16.34 -9.14
N THR A 255 -18.64 17.23 -9.60
CA THR A 255 -18.28 18.55 -10.12
C THR A 255 -17.99 19.58 -9.05
N ASP A 256 -18.44 19.36 -7.83
CA ASP A 256 -18.33 20.36 -6.76
C ASP A 256 -17.26 19.98 -5.74
N THR A 257 -17.10 18.71 -5.45
CA THR A 257 -16.21 18.24 -4.40
C THR A 257 -15.10 17.29 -4.91
N GLY A 258 -15.19 16.85 -6.17
CA GLY A 258 -14.23 15.95 -6.81
C GLY A 258 -13.51 16.59 -7.99
N ILE A 259 -13.09 15.77 -8.94
CA ILE A 259 -12.34 16.19 -10.13
C ILE A 259 -13.23 16.41 -11.38
N GLY A 260 -14.56 16.50 -11.18
CA GLY A 260 -15.52 16.56 -12.28
C GLY A 260 -15.36 17.74 -13.23
N LYS A 261 -14.89 18.89 -12.73
CA LYS A 261 -14.60 20.09 -13.54
C LYS A 261 -13.20 20.15 -14.13
N TRP A 262 -12.33 19.20 -13.80
CA TRP A 262 -10.97 19.19 -14.31
C TRP A 262 -10.93 18.70 -15.76
N SER A 263 -10.16 19.38 -16.59
CA SER A 263 -9.76 18.84 -17.88
C SER A 263 -8.65 17.79 -17.68
N GLU A 264 -8.37 17.01 -18.71
CA GLU A 264 -7.27 16.06 -18.69
C GLU A 264 -5.91 16.75 -18.54
N GLU A 265 -5.72 17.84 -19.26
CA GLU A 265 -4.50 18.67 -19.19
C GLU A 265 -4.30 19.23 -17.79
N PHE A 266 -5.39 19.71 -17.15
CA PHE A 266 -5.31 20.20 -15.79
C PHE A 266 -4.98 19.10 -14.80
N PHE A 267 -5.56 17.90 -14.97
CA PHE A 267 -5.24 16.73 -14.14
C PHE A 267 -3.75 16.36 -14.22
N GLN A 268 -3.20 16.26 -15.43
CA GLN A 268 -1.77 15.96 -15.64
C GLN A 268 -0.88 17.07 -15.08
N LYS A 269 -1.25 18.32 -15.36
CA LYS A 269 -0.52 19.50 -14.90
C LYS A 269 -0.34 19.52 -13.38
N LYS A 270 -1.33 19.08 -12.60
CA LYS A 270 -1.24 19.01 -11.14
C LYS A 270 -0.05 18.18 -10.67
N PHE A 271 0.27 17.07 -11.34
CA PHE A 271 1.42 16.23 -10.99
C PHE A 271 2.74 16.91 -11.39
N TYR A 272 2.81 17.46 -12.59
CA TYR A 272 4.05 18.07 -13.10
C TYR A 272 4.39 19.37 -12.37
N ASP A 273 3.40 20.22 -12.09
CA ASP A 273 3.59 21.45 -11.32
C ASP A 273 4.07 21.16 -9.90
N PHE A 274 3.53 20.09 -9.27
CA PHE A 274 4.00 19.69 -7.96
C PHE A 274 5.47 19.25 -7.99
N LYS A 275 5.88 18.50 -8.99
CA LYS A 275 7.27 18.08 -9.17
C LYS A 275 8.18 19.29 -9.36
N GLU A 276 7.79 20.24 -10.22
CA GLU A 276 8.53 21.47 -10.43
C GLU A 276 8.65 22.27 -9.13
N TYR A 277 7.56 22.47 -8.42
CA TYR A 277 7.55 23.16 -7.13
C TYR A 277 8.47 22.47 -6.11
N ALA A 278 8.42 21.14 -6.01
CA ALA A 278 9.21 20.39 -5.04
C ALA A 278 10.72 20.38 -5.38
N THR A 279 11.09 20.55 -6.64
CA THR A 279 12.49 20.53 -7.10
C THR A 279 13.11 21.91 -7.23
N SER A 280 12.35 22.94 -7.60
CA SER A 280 12.81 24.28 -7.94
C SER A 280 12.24 25.37 -7.03
N GLY A 281 11.22 25.05 -6.24
CA GLY A 281 10.59 25.99 -5.32
C GLY A 281 11.51 26.34 -4.14
N PRO A 282 11.22 27.46 -3.45
CA PRO A 282 11.93 27.79 -2.22
C PRO A 282 11.77 26.65 -1.22
N PRO A 283 12.79 26.38 -0.37
CA PRO A 283 12.65 25.40 0.69
C PRO A 283 11.39 25.74 1.49
N PRO A 284 10.52 24.74 1.76
CA PRO A 284 9.29 25.01 2.51
C PRO A 284 9.67 25.56 3.87
N SER A 285 8.93 26.56 4.33
CA SER A 285 8.90 26.81 5.75
C SER A 285 8.48 25.51 6.43
N PRO A 286 9.27 25.02 7.40
CA PRO A 286 8.93 23.79 8.11
C PRO A 286 7.50 23.93 8.64
N GLY A 287 6.60 23.13 8.13
CA GLY A 287 5.20 23.18 8.53
C GLY A 287 4.38 22.09 7.86
N PRO A 288 3.22 21.79 8.43
CA PRO A 288 2.33 20.74 7.97
C PRO A 288 1.87 20.89 6.51
N GLN A 289 1.92 22.11 5.99
CA GLN A 289 1.50 22.43 4.61
C GLN A 289 2.41 21.83 3.53
N SER A 290 3.68 21.56 3.86
CA SER A 290 4.64 20.89 2.96
C SER A 290 4.59 19.38 3.06
N PHE A 291 3.82 18.84 4.02
CA PHE A 291 3.70 17.41 4.22
C PHE A 291 2.51 16.85 3.45
N THR A 292 2.77 15.84 2.67
CA THR A 292 1.74 15.07 1.95
C THR A 292 2.04 13.59 2.02
N LEU A 293 0.99 12.77 2.19
CA LEU A 293 1.07 11.32 2.04
C LEU A 293 0.84 10.90 0.59
N MET A 294 0.22 11.76 -0.23
CA MET A 294 0.09 11.51 -1.67
C MET A 294 1.48 11.46 -2.29
N PRO A 295 1.83 10.38 -3.01
CA PRO A 295 3.18 10.22 -3.59
C PRO A 295 3.33 11.02 -4.89
N TRP A 296 3.14 12.34 -4.79
CA TRP A 296 3.18 13.25 -5.93
C TRP A 296 4.44 13.11 -6.77
N LEU A 297 5.62 13.05 -6.11
CA LEU A 297 6.90 12.99 -6.81
C LEU A 297 7.07 11.70 -7.61
N GLY A 298 6.68 10.57 -7.04
CA GLY A 298 6.67 9.30 -7.75
C GLY A 298 5.69 9.31 -8.92
N PHE A 299 4.45 9.74 -8.66
CA PHE A 299 3.42 9.75 -9.69
C PHE A 299 3.64 10.79 -10.78
N ALA A 300 4.33 11.89 -10.50
CA ALA A 300 4.74 12.87 -11.51
C ALA A 300 5.83 12.37 -12.49
N ASN A 301 6.38 11.19 -12.23
CA ASN A 301 7.27 10.51 -13.18
C ASN A 301 6.52 9.55 -14.13
N LYS A 302 5.18 9.44 -13.99
CA LYS A 302 4.37 8.66 -14.94
C LYS A 302 4.40 9.30 -16.32
N GLU A 303 4.39 8.43 -17.33
CA GLU A 303 4.23 8.89 -18.71
C GLU A 303 2.89 9.61 -18.90
N PRO A 304 2.81 10.62 -19.80
CA PRO A 304 1.58 11.36 -20.04
C PRO A 304 0.39 10.45 -20.40
N GLU A 305 0.64 9.38 -21.15
CA GLU A 305 -0.35 8.37 -21.53
C GLU A 305 -0.92 7.63 -20.32
N GLU A 306 -0.10 7.37 -19.30
CA GLU A 306 -0.54 6.71 -18.07
C GLU A 306 -1.42 7.63 -17.22
N LEU A 307 -1.03 8.90 -17.05
CA LEU A 307 -1.88 9.90 -16.37
C LEU A 307 -3.18 10.13 -17.13
N SER A 308 -3.12 10.13 -18.46
CA SER A 308 -4.26 10.19 -19.36
C SER A 308 -5.21 8.99 -19.16
N ALA A 309 -4.67 7.79 -19.06
CA ALA A 309 -5.43 6.57 -18.80
C ALA A 309 -6.07 6.60 -17.40
N ILE A 310 -5.32 7.01 -16.38
CA ILE A 310 -5.85 7.19 -15.02
C ILE A 310 -7.03 8.17 -15.03
N TYR A 311 -6.88 9.34 -15.65
CA TYR A 311 -7.95 10.32 -15.77
C TYR A 311 -9.18 9.72 -16.49
N ALA A 312 -8.98 9.05 -17.62
CA ALA A 312 -10.07 8.42 -18.37
C ALA A 312 -10.85 7.40 -17.53
N TYR A 313 -10.18 6.61 -16.71
CA TYR A 313 -10.83 5.68 -15.77
C TYR A 313 -11.56 6.43 -14.67
N LEU A 314 -10.94 7.43 -14.01
CA LEU A 314 -11.57 8.20 -12.94
C LEU A 314 -12.87 8.89 -13.40
N ARG A 315 -12.96 9.27 -14.69
CA ARG A 315 -14.19 9.81 -15.29
C ARG A 315 -15.31 8.78 -15.41
N THR A 316 -15.02 7.48 -15.30
CA THR A 316 -16.03 6.41 -15.29
C THR A 316 -16.52 6.04 -13.89
N VAL A 317 -15.79 6.48 -12.85
CA VAL A 317 -16.18 6.20 -11.48
C VAL A 317 -17.45 6.99 -11.13
N PRO A 318 -18.45 6.38 -10.46
CA PRO A 318 -19.65 7.08 -10.05
C PRO A 318 -19.35 8.35 -9.27
N SER A 319 -20.04 9.45 -9.61
CA SER A 319 -19.91 10.71 -8.90
C SER A 319 -20.43 10.57 -7.47
N VAL A 320 -19.65 11.04 -6.50
CA VAL A 320 -20.02 11.04 -5.09
C VAL A 320 -19.77 12.45 -4.53
N HIS A 321 -20.83 13.13 -4.12
CA HIS A 321 -20.68 14.41 -3.44
C HIS A 321 -20.13 14.17 -2.02
N ASN A 322 -18.88 14.59 -1.78
CA ASN A 322 -18.21 14.44 -0.48
C ASN A 322 -17.22 15.60 -0.28
N PRO A 323 -17.62 16.70 0.38
CA PRO A 323 -16.72 17.81 0.68
C PRO A 323 -15.67 17.37 1.69
N VAL A 324 -14.40 17.54 1.35
CA VAL A 324 -13.26 17.14 2.19
C VAL A 324 -12.34 18.35 2.41
N GLU A 325 -12.01 18.61 3.66
CA GLU A 325 -10.88 19.48 4.03
C GLU A 325 -9.63 18.61 4.18
N THR A 326 -8.69 18.74 3.24
CA THR A 326 -7.54 17.84 3.15
C THR A 326 -6.51 18.02 4.25
N HIS A 327 -6.45 19.22 4.86
CA HIS A 327 -5.52 19.57 5.93
C HIS A 327 -6.25 20.32 7.06
N PRO A 328 -7.11 19.62 7.83
CA PRO A 328 -7.91 20.26 8.88
C PRO A 328 -7.01 20.81 9.99
N GLY A 329 -7.30 22.04 10.42
CA GLY A 329 -6.58 22.72 11.49
C GLY A 329 -5.27 23.39 11.06
N PHE A 330 -4.96 23.43 9.76
CA PHE A 330 -3.82 24.18 9.25
C PHE A 330 -4.29 25.51 8.62
N PRO A 331 -3.50 26.61 8.76
CA PRO A 331 -3.76 27.80 8.00
C PRO A 331 -3.83 27.46 6.51
N LYS A 332 -4.83 27.98 5.82
CA LYS A 332 -4.88 27.88 4.35
C LYS A 332 -3.71 28.71 3.82
N GLY A 333 -2.56 28.06 3.64
CA GLY A 333 -1.44 28.61 2.89
C GLY A 333 -1.81 28.84 1.42
N PRO A 334 -0.91 29.45 0.63
CA PRO A 334 -1.10 29.49 -0.80
C PRO A 334 -1.35 28.07 -1.28
N ALA A 335 -2.37 27.90 -2.12
CA ALA A 335 -2.67 26.59 -2.68
C ALA A 335 -1.41 26.01 -3.31
N LEU A 336 -1.01 24.81 -2.88
CA LEU A 336 0.01 24.09 -3.61
C LEU A 336 -0.47 23.94 -5.07
N PRO A 337 0.43 24.09 -6.04
CA PRO A 337 0.07 24.06 -7.46
C PRO A 337 -0.72 22.83 -7.86
#